data_6d81352352b02f2322baae69979801ae
#
_entry.id   6d81352352b02f2322baae69979801ae
#
_cell.length_a   1.000
_cell.length_b   1.000
_cell.length_c   1.000
_cell.angle_alpha   90.00
_cell.angle_beta   90.00
_cell.angle_gamma   90.00
#
_symmetry.space_group_name_H-M   'P 1'
#
loop_
_entity.id
_entity.type
_entity.pdbx_description
1 polymer ?
#
loop_
_entity_poly.entity_id
_entity_poly.type
_entity_poly.pdbx_seq_one_letter_code
_entity_poly.pdbx_strand_id
1 'polypeptide(L)'
;RIDCGEYVMNKKNSIKEKKRKLNKTHSMQFRILATVIFAMLVITVFIGGISIYEVDQYIQDESKNFVMVTCENEGSQINNLFDDMEKSVKVMESYVMGFFTEEVDVEDRNLQEKIINSADQMFADVAKHASGAVAYYVRFDPAISDSTAGLFYSKVDGSDEYVSLEPTDINLYDKEDTEHVGWFWQPYNAGKPVWMLPY
;
A
#
# COMPACT_ATOMS: atom_id res chain seq x y z
N ARG A 1 -84.38 68.11 -2.63
CA ARG A 1 -83.57 67.49 -3.75
C ARG A 1 -82.20 67.14 -3.19
N ILE A 2 -82.03 65.89 -2.94
CA ILE A 2 -80.73 65.40 -2.59
C ILE A 2 -79.87 65.33 -3.84
N ASP A 3 -78.77 66.05 -3.84
CA ASP A 3 -77.87 66.18 -5.00
C ASP A 3 -77.14 64.82 -5.24
N CYS A 4 -77.62 64.11 -6.28
CA CYS A 4 -77.11 62.80 -6.62
C CYS A 4 -75.63 62.81 -7.01
N GLY A 5 -75.06 63.99 -7.35
CA GLY A 5 -73.65 64.18 -7.68
C GLY A 5 -72.69 64.07 -6.47
N GLU A 6 -73.15 64.60 -5.36
CA GLU A 6 -72.35 64.62 -4.13
C GLU A 6 -72.24 63.20 -3.49
N TYR A 7 -73.30 62.41 -3.60
CA TYR A 7 -73.26 61.02 -3.09
C TYR A 7 -72.35 60.13 -3.92
N VAL A 8 -72.35 60.28 -5.23
CA VAL A 8 -71.51 59.50 -6.17
C VAL A 8 -70.03 59.87 -5.98
N MET A 9 -69.73 61.13 -5.77
CA MET A 9 -68.34 61.63 -5.52
C MET A 9 -67.84 61.15 -4.17
N ASN A 10 -68.60 61.17 -3.12
CA ASN A 10 -68.22 60.70 -1.79
C ASN A 10 -67.97 59.16 -1.79
N LYS A 11 -68.81 58.42 -2.51
CA LYS A 11 -68.62 56.96 -2.66
C LYS A 11 -67.38 56.60 -3.48
N LYS A 12 -67.01 57.36 -4.54
CA LYS A 12 -65.73 57.21 -5.26
C LYS A 12 -64.51 57.52 -4.45
N ASN A 13 -64.55 58.54 -3.61
CA ASN A 13 -63.47 58.92 -2.73
C ASN A 13 -63.26 57.86 -1.62
N SER A 14 -64.34 57.33 -1.00
CA SER A 14 -64.26 56.24 -0.04
C SER A 14 -63.68 54.97 -0.60
N ILE A 15 -64.01 54.59 -1.85
CA ILE A 15 -63.47 53.43 -2.53
C ILE A 15 -61.98 53.64 -2.85
N LYS A 16 -61.60 54.85 -3.27
CA LYS A 16 -60.19 55.20 -3.54
C LYS A 16 -59.32 55.14 -2.29
N GLU A 17 -59.86 55.62 -1.17
CA GLU A 17 -59.18 55.58 0.11
C GLU A 17 -59.03 54.17 0.67
N LYS A 18 -60.05 53.34 0.54
CA LYS A 18 -60.01 51.91 0.88
C LYS A 18 -58.98 51.14 0.06
N LYS A 19 -58.89 51.39 -1.27
CA LYS A 19 -57.86 50.80 -2.15
C LYS A 19 -56.45 51.28 -1.78
N ARG A 20 -56.25 52.53 -1.43
CA ARG A 20 -54.98 53.07 -0.99
C ARG A 20 -54.49 52.43 0.35
N LYS A 21 -55.41 52.26 1.33
CA LYS A 21 -55.09 51.60 2.59
C LYS A 21 -54.77 50.12 2.39
N LEU A 22 -55.51 49.40 1.50
CA LEU A 22 -55.26 48.01 1.18
C LEU A 22 -53.90 47.81 0.52
N ASN A 23 -53.56 48.64 -0.48
CA ASN A 23 -52.23 48.58 -1.13
C ASN A 23 -51.05 48.92 -0.15
N LYS A 24 -51.31 49.79 0.81
CA LYS A 24 -50.24 50.17 1.75
C LYS A 24 -49.98 49.05 2.80
N THR A 25 -51.01 48.32 3.22
CA THR A 25 -50.86 47.17 4.13
C THR A 25 -50.25 45.97 3.38
N HIS A 26 -50.63 45.69 2.17
CA HIS A 26 -49.99 44.66 1.33
C HIS A 26 -48.48 44.96 1.06
N SER A 27 -48.14 46.22 0.81
CA SER A 27 -46.76 46.65 0.63
C SER A 27 -45.91 46.50 1.90
N MET A 28 -46.51 46.74 3.08
CA MET A 28 -45.84 46.57 4.36
C MET A 28 -45.64 45.09 4.72
N GLN A 29 -46.64 44.25 4.53
CA GLN A 29 -46.53 42.81 4.74
C GLN A 29 -45.52 42.16 3.82
N PHE A 30 -45.47 42.55 2.54
CA PHE A 30 -44.49 42.07 1.57
C PHE A 30 -43.07 42.47 1.96
N ARG A 31 -42.83 43.69 2.47
CA ARG A 31 -41.51 44.15 2.92
C ARG A 31 -41.05 43.35 4.14
N ILE A 32 -41.90 43.11 5.12
CA ILE A 32 -41.57 42.29 6.29
C ILE A 32 -41.24 40.86 5.86
N LEU A 33 -42.08 40.25 5.01
CA LEU A 33 -41.83 38.90 4.50
C LEU A 33 -40.49 38.79 3.73
N ALA A 34 -40.24 39.75 2.86
CA ALA A 34 -39.01 39.79 2.08
C ALA A 34 -37.74 39.94 2.96
N THR A 35 -37.80 40.79 4.03
CA THR A 35 -36.67 40.92 4.98
C THR A 35 -36.44 39.67 5.79
N VAL A 36 -37.51 38.96 6.22
CA VAL A 36 -37.36 37.70 6.96
C VAL A 36 -36.76 36.60 6.07
N ILE A 37 -37.25 36.45 4.81
CA ILE A 37 -36.73 35.51 3.85
C ILE A 37 -35.23 35.81 3.57
N PHE A 38 -34.89 37.06 3.34
CA PHE A 38 -33.51 37.47 3.10
C PHE A 38 -32.60 37.16 4.31
N ALA A 39 -33.05 37.46 5.52
CA ALA A 39 -32.31 37.14 6.72
C ALA A 39 -32.08 35.63 6.88
N MET A 40 -33.10 34.79 6.61
CA MET A 40 -32.96 33.34 6.63
C MET A 40 -31.97 32.83 5.59
N LEU A 41 -31.98 33.37 4.38
CA LEU A 41 -31.03 33.02 3.32
C LEU A 41 -29.59 33.35 3.74
N VAL A 42 -29.34 34.54 4.31
CA VAL A 42 -28.04 34.93 4.78
C VAL A 42 -27.53 34.00 5.86
N ILE A 43 -28.36 33.67 6.84
CA ILE A 43 -28.00 32.74 7.92
C ILE A 43 -27.68 31.34 7.36
N THR A 44 -28.49 30.84 6.44
CA THR A 44 -28.29 29.50 5.82
C THR A 44 -26.98 29.44 5.04
N VAL A 45 -26.67 30.50 4.25
CA VAL A 45 -25.40 30.57 3.51
C VAL A 45 -24.21 30.65 4.47
N PHE A 46 -24.35 31.39 5.56
CA PHE A 46 -23.25 31.55 6.52
C PHE A 46 -22.96 30.25 7.28
N ILE A 47 -23.99 29.60 7.81
CA ILE A 47 -23.84 28.32 8.50
C ILE A 47 -23.37 27.23 7.54
N GLY A 48 -23.96 27.14 6.34
CA GLY A 48 -23.55 26.17 5.33
C GLY A 48 -22.11 26.36 4.86
N GLY A 49 -21.68 27.60 4.67
CA GLY A 49 -20.29 27.91 4.30
C GLY A 49 -19.27 27.52 5.35
N ILE A 50 -19.54 27.81 6.63
CA ILE A 50 -18.67 27.38 7.74
C ILE A 50 -18.63 25.85 7.84
N SER A 51 -19.78 25.20 7.79
CA SER A 51 -19.85 23.73 7.89
C SER A 51 -19.10 23.03 6.77
N ILE A 52 -19.18 23.52 5.54
CA ILE A 52 -18.43 22.95 4.40
C ILE A 52 -16.93 23.13 4.63
N TYR A 53 -16.49 24.28 5.09
CA TYR A 53 -15.07 24.55 5.33
C TYR A 53 -14.50 23.66 6.46
N GLU A 54 -15.20 23.50 7.57
CA GLU A 54 -14.77 22.63 8.67
C GLU A 54 -14.75 21.16 8.27
N VAL A 55 -15.75 20.70 7.52
CA VAL A 55 -15.82 19.31 7.03
C VAL A 55 -14.68 19.02 6.03
N ASP A 56 -14.37 19.95 5.14
CA ASP A 56 -13.28 19.78 4.17
C ASP A 56 -11.92 19.65 4.89
N GLN A 57 -11.63 20.50 5.86
CA GLN A 57 -10.41 20.38 6.67
C GLN A 57 -10.35 19.06 7.45
N TYR A 58 -11.45 18.67 8.08
CA TYR A 58 -11.50 17.43 8.84
C TYR A 58 -11.27 16.21 7.94
N ILE A 59 -11.90 16.16 6.76
CA ILE A 59 -11.72 15.06 5.80
C ILE A 59 -10.27 15.00 5.29
N GLN A 60 -9.65 16.15 5.03
CA GLN A 60 -8.26 16.18 4.56
C GLN A 60 -7.28 15.67 5.62
N ASP A 61 -7.44 16.08 6.86
CA ASP A 61 -6.58 15.65 7.97
C ASP A 61 -6.77 14.17 8.30
N GLU A 62 -8.02 13.70 8.33
CA GLU A 62 -8.35 12.28 8.58
C GLU A 62 -7.83 11.39 7.45
N SER A 63 -8.05 11.81 6.19
CA SER A 63 -7.57 11.08 5.02
C SER A 63 -6.04 11.00 4.98
N LYS A 64 -5.35 12.08 5.31
CA LYS A 64 -3.89 12.12 5.38
C LYS A 64 -3.35 11.21 6.48
N ASN A 65 -3.95 11.25 7.67
CA ASN A 65 -3.58 10.38 8.77
C ASN A 65 -3.83 8.91 8.43
N PHE A 66 -4.98 8.60 7.82
CA PHE A 66 -5.30 7.23 7.38
C PHE A 66 -4.27 6.70 6.38
N VAL A 67 -3.93 7.49 5.36
CA VAL A 67 -2.91 7.11 4.36
C VAL A 67 -1.56 6.91 5.04
N MET A 68 -1.15 7.81 5.93
CA MET A 68 0.14 7.72 6.63
C MET A 68 0.23 6.46 7.48
N VAL A 69 -0.78 6.18 8.32
CA VAL A 69 -0.83 4.98 9.16
C VAL A 69 -0.86 3.71 8.30
N THR A 70 -1.58 3.73 7.19
CA THR A 70 -1.62 2.58 6.26
C THR A 70 -0.26 2.35 5.63
N CYS A 71 0.41 3.40 5.13
CA CYS A 71 1.75 3.29 4.56
C CYS A 71 2.80 2.82 5.59
N GLU A 72 2.74 3.31 6.82
CA GLU A 72 3.62 2.86 7.90
C GLU A 72 3.41 1.37 8.23
N ASN A 73 2.14 0.94 8.30
CA ASN A 73 1.80 -0.46 8.57
C ASN A 73 2.28 -1.40 7.44
N GLU A 74 1.98 -1.04 6.19
CA GLU A 74 2.44 -1.81 5.02
C GLU A 74 3.97 -1.83 4.92
N GLY A 75 4.61 -0.67 5.14
CA GLY A 75 6.07 -0.58 5.19
C GLY A 75 6.69 -1.47 6.28
N SER A 76 6.07 -1.51 7.45
CA SER A 76 6.49 -2.39 8.54
C SER A 76 6.33 -3.88 8.20
N GLN A 77 5.23 -4.26 7.53
CA GLN A 77 5.04 -5.64 7.08
C GLN A 77 6.10 -6.07 6.07
N ILE A 78 6.44 -5.19 5.12
CA ILE A 78 7.50 -5.45 4.13
C ILE A 78 8.87 -5.59 4.84
N ASN A 79 9.20 -4.70 5.77
CA ASN A 79 10.44 -4.81 6.53
C ASN A 79 10.53 -6.11 7.33
N ASN A 80 9.43 -6.52 7.98
CA ASN A 80 9.39 -7.80 8.70
C ASN A 80 9.61 -9.00 7.77
N LEU A 81 9.07 -8.94 6.56
CA LEU A 81 9.27 -9.98 5.55
C LEU A 81 10.75 -10.09 5.15
N PHE A 82 11.44 -8.97 4.92
CA PHE A 82 12.87 -8.97 4.63
C PHE A 82 13.69 -9.48 5.80
N ASP A 83 13.40 -9.05 7.03
CA ASP A 83 14.05 -9.52 8.24
C ASP A 83 13.91 -11.03 8.44
N ASP A 84 12.74 -11.59 8.14
CA ASP A 84 12.48 -13.02 8.25
C ASP A 84 13.24 -13.82 7.19
N MET A 85 13.35 -13.28 5.96
CA MET A 85 14.18 -13.88 4.91
C MET A 85 15.65 -13.87 5.31
N GLU A 86 16.20 -12.74 5.80
CA GLU A 86 17.59 -12.66 6.26
C GLU A 86 17.88 -13.63 7.39
N LYS A 87 17.00 -13.74 8.37
CA LYS A 87 17.12 -14.72 9.46
C LYS A 87 17.12 -16.15 8.93
N SER A 88 16.25 -16.46 7.98
CA SER A 88 16.15 -17.78 7.37
C SER A 88 17.44 -18.15 6.64
N VAL A 89 17.98 -17.25 5.83
CA VAL A 89 19.27 -17.44 5.15
C VAL A 89 20.40 -17.63 6.16
N LYS A 90 20.43 -16.84 7.23
CA LYS A 90 21.46 -16.94 8.27
C LYS A 90 21.40 -18.28 9.05
N VAL A 91 20.21 -18.80 9.26
CA VAL A 91 20.02 -20.14 9.85
C VAL A 91 20.55 -21.22 8.90
N MET A 92 20.22 -21.13 7.61
CA MET A 92 20.72 -22.05 6.58
C MET A 92 22.25 -21.98 6.46
N GLU A 93 22.83 -20.79 6.42
CA GLU A 93 24.27 -20.55 6.42
C GLU A 93 24.94 -21.19 7.63
N SER A 94 24.45 -20.90 8.83
CA SER A 94 25.00 -21.45 10.08
C SER A 94 24.96 -22.96 10.12
N TYR A 95 23.90 -23.56 9.55
CA TYR A 95 23.78 -25.01 9.46
C TYR A 95 24.86 -25.61 8.54
N VAL A 96 25.01 -25.05 7.35
CA VAL A 96 26.03 -25.50 6.37
C VAL A 96 27.41 -25.28 6.92
N MET A 97 27.71 -24.12 7.51
CA MET A 97 29.01 -23.82 8.13
C MET A 97 29.38 -24.74 9.28
N GLY A 98 28.40 -25.34 9.94
CA GLY A 98 28.61 -26.33 10.98
C GLY A 98 29.31 -27.63 10.52
N PHE A 99 29.31 -27.92 9.20
CA PHE A 99 30.04 -29.05 8.64
C PHE A 99 31.51 -28.74 8.37
N PHE A 100 31.89 -27.46 8.29
CA PHE A 100 33.26 -27.03 8.03
C PHE A 100 34.00 -26.78 9.32
N THR A 101 34.92 -27.69 9.67
CA THR A 101 35.83 -27.56 10.78
C THR A 101 37.27 -27.35 10.26
N GLU A 102 38.22 -26.95 11.08
CA GLU A 102 39.61 -26.66 10.67
C GLU A 102 40.33 -27.80 9.98
N GLU A 103 39.85 -29.06 10.15
CA GLU A 103 40.52 -30.28 9.64
C GLU A 103 39.79 -30.86 8.41
N VAL A 104 38.75 -30.17 7.89
CA VAL A 104 37.87 -30.73 6.81
C VAL A 104 38.41 -30.34 5.44
N ASP A 105 38.57 -31.33 4.58
CA ASP A 105 38.84 -31.12 3.16
C ASP A 105 37.55 -30.69 2.44
N VAL A 106 37.48 -29.46 2.02
CA VAL A 106 36.32 -28.85 1.33
C VAL A 106 36.12 -29.42 -0.09
N GLU A 107 37.16 -30.04 -0.67
CA GLU A 107 37.11 -30.70 -1.98
C GLU A 107 36.61 -32.17 -1.90
N ASP A 108 36.43 -32.71 -0.66
CA ASP A 108 35.90 -34.07 -0.49
C ASP A 108 34.45 -34.16 -0.96
N ARG A 109 34.24 -34.83 -2.06
CA ARG A 109 32.90 -35.04 -2.65
C ARG A 109 31.94 -35.78 -1.73
N ASN A 110 32.41 -36.71 -0.92
CA ASN A 110 31.52 -37.43 0.02
C ASN A 110 31.01 -36.45 1.12
N LEU A 111 31.84 -35.51 1.54
CA LEU A 111 31.42 -34.45 2.46
C LEU A 111 30.41 -33.52 1.79
N GLN A 112 30.67 -33.08 0.55
CA GLN A 112 29.75 -32.22 -0.21
C GLN A 112 28.39 -32.87 -0.39
N GLU A 113 28.32 -34.16 -0.80
CA GLU A 113 27.08 -34.92 -0.90
C GLU A 113 26.35 -35.05 0.47
N LYS A 114 27.12 -35.28 1.53
CA LYS A 114 26.55 -35.34 2.89
C LYS A 114 25.92 -34.00 3.30
N ILE A 115 26.60 -32.89 2.99
CA ILE A 115 26.08 -31.55 3.24
C ILE A 115 24.79 -31.31 2.45
N ILE A 116 24.78 -31.61 1.15
CA ILE A 116 23.60 -31.45 0.29
C ILE A 116 22.43 -32.26 0.85
N ASN A 117 22.62 -33.54 1.12
CA ASN A 117 21.58 -34.45 1.62
C ASN A 117 21.04 -34.00 3.00
N SER A 118 21.91 -33.49 3.86
CA SER A 118 21.51 -33.00 5.20
C SER A 118 20.83 -31.64 5.11
N ALA A 119 21.28 -30.77 4.21
CA ALA A 119 20.71 -29.46 3.99
C ALA A 119 19.31 -29.53 3.35
N ASP A 120 19.05 -30.52 2.52
CA ASP A 120 17.81 -30.66 1.76
C ASP A 120 16.58 -30.63 2.68
N GLN A 121 16.51 -31.49 3.67
CA GLN A 121 15.38 -31.55 4.61
C GLN A 121 15.30 -30.28 5.47
N MET A 122 16.44 -29.81 5.98
CA MET A 122 16.49 -28.65 6.84
C MET A 122 16.07 -27.37 6.09
N PHE A 123 16.55 -27.19 4.86
CA PHE A 123 16.18 -26.03 4.04
C PHE A 123 14.70 -26.05 3.65
N ALA A 124 14.16 -27.23 3.34
CA ALA A 124 12.73 -27.41 3.07
C ALA A 124 11.86 -26.95 4.28
N ASP A 125 12.30 -27.28 5.49
CA ASP A 125 11.59 -26.88 6.71
C ASP A 125 11.71 -25.37 6.98
N VAL A 126 12.88 -24.78 6.79
CA VAL A 126 13.08 -23.33 6.93
C VAL A 126 12.29 -22.55 5.87
N ALA A 127 12.34 -22.99 4.62
CA ALA A 127 11.66 -22.34 3.50
C ALA A 127 10.14 -22.32 3.64
N LYS A 128 9.53 -23.38 4.21
CA LYS A 128 8.09 -23.43 4.53
C LYS A 128 7.66 -22.34 5.50
N HIS A 129 8.55 -21.92 6.39
CA HIS A 129 8.28 -20.91 7.41
C HIS A 129 8.75 -19.52 7.01
N ALA A 130 9.55 -19.40 5.95
CA ALA A 130 10.00 -18.13 5.42
C ALA A 130 8.90 -17.49 4.57
N SER A 131 8.21 -16.49 5.13
CA SER A 131 7.15 -15.77 4.42
C SER A 131 7.68 -15.14 3.13
N GLY A 132 6.99 -15.39 2.01
CA GLY A 132 7.34 -14.80 0.71
C GLY A 132 8.50 -15.49 -0.03
N ALA A 133 9.13 -16.51 0.53
CA ALA A 133 10.15 -17.27 -0.18
C ALA A 133 9.50 -18.07 -1.35
N VAL A 134 9.98 -17.85 -2.55
CA VAL A 134 9.52 -18.55 -3.78
C VAL A 134 10.50 -19.60 -4.25
N ALA A 135 11.77 -19.45 -3.90
CA ALA A 135 12.82 -20.41 -4.21
C ALA A 135 13.89 -20.40 -3.11
N TYR A 136 14.61 -21.50 -3.01
CA TYR A 136 15.82 -21.59 -2.19
C TYR A 136 16.84 -22.50 -2.85
N TYR A 137 18.11 -22.23 -2.56
CA TYR A 137 19.18 -23.02 -3.11
C TYR A 137 20.42 -22.98 -2.22
N VAL A 138 21.27 -24.00 -2.35
CA VAL A 138 22.66 -23.99 -1.89
C VAL A 138 23.55 -24.42 -3.04
N ARG A 139 24.67 -23.75 -3.20
CA ARG A 139 25.62 -24.02 -4.29
C ARG A 139 27.02 -24.03 -3.73
N PHE A 140 27.82 -24.98 -4.21
CA PHE A 140 29.25 -24.98 -3.98
C PHE A 140 29.97 -24.09 -5.00
N ASP A 141 31.15 -23.59 -4.62
CA ASP A 141 32.01 -22.88 -5.55
C ASP A 141 32.48 -23.85 -6.66
N PRO A 142 32.30 -23.51 -7.93
CA PRO A 142 32.77 -24.34 -9.05
C PRO A 142 34.30 -24.53 -9.08
N ALA A 143 35.08 -23.78 -8.28
CA ALA A 143 36.51 -24.01 -8.12
C ALA A 143 36.82 -25.25 -7.27
N ILE A 144 35.89 -25.68 -6.41
CA ILE A 144 36.13 -26.80 -5.44
C ILE A 144 35.11 -27.94 -5.66
N SER A 145 34.15 -27.80 -6.56
CA SER A 145 33.10 -28.77 -6.82
C SER A 145 32.66 -28.76 -8.27
N ASP A 146 31.73 -29.65 -8.63
CA ASP A 146 31.08 -29.59 -9.93
C ASP A 146 30.22 -28.32 -10.05
N SER A 147 30.21 -27.75 -11.26
CA SER A 147 29.50 -26.46 -11.52
C SER A 147 27.97 -26.52 -11.31
N THR A 148 27.41 -27.71 -11.17
CA THR A 148 26.01 -27.97 -10.81
C THR A 148 25.82 -28.46 -9.38
N ALA A 149 26.92 -28.63 -8.60
CA ALA A 149 26.85 -29.19 -7.25
C ALA A 149 26.03 -28.27 -6.32
N GLY A 150 24.98 -28.85 -5.76
CA GLY A 150 24.10 -28.16 -4.85
C GLY A 150 22.65 -28.62 -4.95
N LEU A 151 21.73 -27.86 -4.42
CA LEU A 151 20.31 -28.06 -4.55
C LEU A 151 19.61 -26.77 -4.99
N PHE A 152 18.52 -26.92 -5.72
CA PHE A 152 17.66 -25.81 -6.10
C PHE A 152 16.21 -26.25 -6.06
N TYR A 153 15.41 -25.48 -5.33
CA TYR A 153 13.97 -25.68 -5.21
C TYR A 153 13.23 -24.40 -5.53
N SER A 154 12.13 -24.50 -6.26
CA SER A 154 11.25 -23.38 -6.55
C SER A 154 9.80 -23.80 -6.38
N LYS A 155 8.95 -22.87 -6.01
CA LYS A 155 7.50 -23.05 -6.01
C LYS A 155 6.99 -23.09 -7.43
N VAL A 156 6.05 -23.98 -7.69
CA VAL A 156 5.31 -24.02 -8.96
C VAL A 156 4.21 -22.97 -8.92
N ASP A 157 3.96 -22.29 -10.03
CA ASP A 157 2.93 -21.28 -10.16
C ASP A 157 1.58 -21.76 -9.60
N GLY A 158 1.04 -21.00 -8.64
CA GLY A 158 -0.24 -21.28 -7.99
C GLY A 158 -0.21 -22.38 -6.92
N SER A 159 0.98 -22.88 -6.55
CA SER A 159 1.17 -23.86 -5.46
C SER A 159 2.09 -23.30 -4.38
N ASP A 160 1.88 -23.77 -3.14
CA ASP A 160 2.83 -23.55 -2.04
C ASP A 160 3.88 -24.66 -1.91
N GLU A 161 3.86 -25.62 -2.81
CA GLU A 161 4.79 -26.74 -2.80
C GLU A 161 6.07 -26.39 -3.57
N TYR A 162 7.23 -26.74 -2.97
CA TYR A 162 8.52 -26.63 -3.61
C TYR A 162 8.83 -27.88 -4.43
N VAL A 163 9.31 -27.66 -5.64
CA VAL A 163 9.74 -28.73 -6.55
C VAL A 163 11.25 -28.60 -6.78
N SER A 164 11.95 -29.73 -6.69
CA SER A 164 13.37 -29.80 -7.01
C SER A 164 13.59 -29.55 -8.49
N LEU A 165 14.48 -28.65 -8.80
CA LEU A 165 14.90 -28.30 -10.16
C LEU A 165 16.38 -28.61 -10.33
N GLU A 166 16.79 -28.82 -11.58
CA GLU A 166 18.20 -28.99 -11.89
C GLU A 166 18.92 -27.65 -11.68
N PRO A 167 20.00 -27.64 -10.88
CA PRO A 167 20.77 -26.44 -10.65
C PRO A 167 21.43 -25.93 -11.93
N THR A 168 21.37 -24.61 -12.17
CA THR A 168 22.05 -23.96 -13.30
C THR A 168 23.53 -24.27 -13.32
N ASP A 169 24.07 -24.69 -14.45
CA ASP A 169 25.52 -24.80 -14.62
C ASP A 169 26.16 -23.43 -14.76
N ILE A 170 26.86 -23.02 -13.70
CA ILE A 170 27.47 -21.69 -13.59
C ILE A 170 28.55 -21.48 -14.68
N ASN A 171 29.21 -22.55 -15.14
CA ASN A 171 30.30 -22.46 -16.08
C ASN A 171 29.82 -22.27 -17.53
N LEU A 172 28.52 -22.36 -17.81
CA LEU A 172 27.97 -22.08 -19.14
C LEU A 172 27.89 -20.58 -19.46
N TYR A 173 28.03 -19.72 -18.45
CA TYR A 173 27.85 -18.29 -18.58
C TYR A 173 29.11 -17.54 -18.19
N ASP A 174 29.29 -16.33 -18.73
CA ASP A 174 30.33 -15.42 -18.30
C ASP A 174 30.04 -14.93 -16.86
N LYS A 175 31.11 -14.72 -16.08
CA LYS A 175 30.98 -14.24 -14.68
C LYS A 175 30.30 -12.87 -14.58
N GLU A 176 30.41 -12.05 -15.60
CA GLU A 176 29.77 -10.74 -15.73
C GLU A 176 28.31 -10.81 -16.19
N ASP A 177 27.83 -11.99 -16.59
CA ASP A 177 26.42 -12.21 -16.95
C ASP A 177 25.54 -12.19 -15.70
N THR A 178 25.07 -10.98 -15.37
CA THR A 178 24.25 -10.75 -14.17
C THR A 178 22.85 -11.32 -14.27
N GLU A 179 22.35 -11.55 -15.49
CA GLU A 179 21.02 -12.09 -15.73
C GLU A 179 20.95 -13.60 -15.40
N HIS A 180 21.97 -14.37 -15.76
CA HIS A 180 21.96 -15.82 -15.58
C HIS A 180 22.71 -16.30 -14.34
N VAL A 181 23.81 -15.67 -13.97
CA VAL A 181 24.69 -16.10 -12.86
C VAL A 181 25.00 -15.00 -11.84
N GLY A 182 24.35 -13.84 -11.97
CA GLY A 182 24.54 -12.73 -11.02
C GLY A 182 24.19 -13.11 -9.59
N TRP A 183 23.19 -13.97 -9.39
CA TRP A 183 22.79 -14.49 -8.07
C TRP A 183 23.89 -15.23 -7.34
N PHE A 184 24.88 -15.78 -8.05
CA PHE A 184 26.04 -16.44 -7.49
C PHE A 184 27.24 -15.47 -7.37
N TRP A 185 27.62 -14.80 -8.46
CA TRP A 185 28.84 -14.00 -8.49
C TRP A 185 28.76 -12.69 -7.74
N GLN A 186 27.59 -12.08 -7.61
CA GLN A 186 27.46 -10.82 -6.86
C GLN A 186 27.74 -10.99 -5.36
N PRO A 187 27.09 -11.90 -4.63
CA PRO A 187 27.43 -12.13 -3.21
C PRO A 187 28.83 -12.71 -3.04
N TYR A 188 29.29 -13.56 -3.97
CA TYR A 188 30.65 -14.11 -3.95
C TYR A 188 31.72 -13.01 -3.99
N ASN A 189 31.61 -12.10 -4.95
CA ASN A 189 32.54 -10.99 -5.11
C ASN A 189 32.43 -9.95 -3.98
N ALA A 190 31.24 -9.78 -3.41
CA ALA A 190 31.01 -8.87 -2.29
C ALA A 190 31.52 -9.41 -0.96
N GLY A 191 31.71 -10.74 -0.82
CA GLY A 191 32.11 -11.41 0.42
C GLY A 191 31.09 -11.22 1.56
N LYS A 192 29.83 -10.95 1.24
CA LYS A 192 28.74 -10.71 2.20
C LYS A 192 27.38 -10.93 1.54
N PRO A 193 26.31 -11.16 2.33
CA PRO A 193 24.95 -11.18 1.80
C PRO A 193 24.59 -9.91 1.02
N VAL A 194 23.89 -10.04 -0.07
CA VAL A 194 23.47 -8.93 -0.96
C VAL A 194 21.99 -9.09 -1.31
N TRP A 195 21.24 -8.01 -1.18
CA TRP A 195 19.94 -7.88 -1.83
C TRP A 195 20.14 -7.48 -3.28
N MET A 196 19.55 -8.24 -4.19
CA MET A 196 19.65 -7.99 -5.63
C MET A 196 18.33 -7.44 -6.18
N LEU A 197 18.43 -6.68 -7.25
CA LEU A 197 17.24 -6.29 -8.00
C LEU A 197 16.66 -7.52 -8.71
N PRO A 198 15.34 -7.59 -8.90
CA PRO A 198 14.72 -8.62 -9.74
C PRO A 198 15.30 -8.59 -11.16
N TYR A 199 15.59 -9.74 -11.68
CA TYR A 199 16.16 -9.95 -13.03
C TYR A 199 15.28 -10.89 -13.85
#